data_b46526a81d04c66a06e5d597ef187be7
#
_entry.id   b46526a81d04c66a06e5d597ef187be7
#
_cell.length_a   1.000
_cell.length_b   1.000
_cell.length_c   1.000
_cell.angle_alpha   90.00
_cell.angle_beta   90.00
_cell.angle_gamma   90.00
#
_symmetry.space_group_name_H-M   'P 1'
#
loop_
_entity.id
_entity.type
_entity.pdbx_description
1 polymer ?
#
loop_
_entity_poly.entity_id
_entity_poly.type
_entity_poly.pdbx_seq_one_letter_code
_entity_poly.pdbx_strand_id
1 'polypeptide(L)'
;MFAAACLGERERPGPPQISFTIDDTTVVSSRADTIAGTVRAQDADGIDSLWITAGAQQWVDDGGFNQVLSIGYRLIIPSGTQPGTQIPMSFRARDAAGFAVQRDTYVVAVP
;
A
#
# COMPACT_ATOMS: atom_id res chain seq x y z
N MET A 1 -28.86 -0.18 -28.76
CA MET A 1 -28.16 -0.31 -28.37
C MET A 1 -27.65 0.17 -28.15
N PHE A 2 -27.64 0.33 -27.96
CA PHE A 2 -26.94 0.52 -27.50
C PHE A 2 -26.38 1.19 -27.18
N ALA A 3 -26.46 1.67 -27.15
CA ALA A 3 -25.84 2.04 -26.83
C ALA A 3 -25.57 2.00 -26.07
N ALA A 4 -25.78 1.99 -25.67
CA ALA A 4 -25.39 1.87 -24.93
C ALA A 4 -24.72 1.58 -24.73
N ALA A 5 -24.87 1.29 -25.16
CA ALA A 5 -23.93 0.81 -25.09
C ALA A 5 -22.96 1.40 -24.85
N CYS A 6 -22.91 1.85 -25.50
CA CYS A 6 -21.76 2.29 -25.19
C CYS A 6 -21.67 2.72 -23.88
N LEU A 7 -22.62 2.84 -23.38
CA LEU A 7 -22.51 3.06 -22.09
C LEU A 7 -21.93 1.96 -21.46
N GLY A 8 -22.09 0.90 -21.98
CA GLY A 8 -21.51 -0.23 -21.40
C GLY A 8 -20.05 -0.13 -21.38
N GLU A 9 -19.58 0.72 -22.18
CA GLU A 9 -18.19 0.82 -22.23
C GLU A 9 -17.62 1.57 -21.10
N ARG A 10 -18.40 2.25 -20.33
CA ARG A 10 -17.87 2.80 -19.12
C ARG A 10 -17.41 1.68 -18.26
N GLU A 11 -16.25 1.85 -17.69
CA GLU A 11 -15.77 0.88 -16.74
C GLU A 11 -16.69 0.82 -15.55
N ARG A 12 -16.91 -0.38 -15.09
CA ARG A 12 -17.63 -0.56 -13.86
C ARG A 12 -16.79 -0.14 -12.70
N PRO A 13 -17.39 0.37 -11.63
CA PRO A 13 -16.65 0.57 -10.40
C PRO A 13 -16.01 -0.72 -9.97
N GLY A 14 -14.79 -0.66 -9.51
CA GLY A 14 -14.06 -1.81 -9.04
C GLY A 14 -12.95 -1.39 -8.12
N PRO A 15 -12.21 -2.33 -7.55
CA PRO A 15 -11.15 -2.00 -6.61
C PRO A 15 -10.01 -1.27 -7.30
N PRO A 16 -9.27 -0.45 -6.56
CA PRO A 16 -8.07 0.19 -7.09
C PRO A 16 -7.02 -0.84 -7.44
N GLN A 17 -6.07 -0.43 -8.27
CA GLN A 17 -4.87 -1.22 -8.54
C GLN A 17 -3.74 -0.65 -7.71
N ILE A 18 -2.92 -1.53 -7.14
CA ILE A 18 -1.84 -1.11 -6.28
C ILE A 18 -0.57 -1.87 -6.64
N SER A 19 0.53 -1.14 -6.66
CA SER A 19 1.86 -1.72 -6.82
C SER A 19 2.79 -1.05 -5.83
N PHE A 20 3.86 -1.74 -5.44
CA PHE A 20 4.77 -1.21 -4.44
C PHE A 20 6.18 -1.74 -4.64
N THR A 21 7.14 -1.03 -4.07
CA THR A 21 8.52 -1.49 -3.94
C THR A 21 8.93 -1.42 -2.48
N ILE A 22 9.89 -2.25 -2.11
CA ILE A 22 10.53 -2.21 -0.81
C ILE A 22 12.02 -2.13 -1.09
N ASP A 23 12.66 -1.07 -0.60
CA ASP A 23 14.06 -0.82 -0.93
C ASP A 23 14.99 -1.89 -0.34
N ASP A 24 14.66 -2.37 0.86
CA ASP A 24 15.43 -3.42 1.52
C ASP A 24 14.44 -4.33 2.24
N THR A 25 14.50 -5.61 1.96
CA THR A 25 13.57 -6.58 2.54
C THR A 25 14.06 -7.14 3.88
N THR A 26 15.12 -6.57 4.43
CA THR A 26 15.62 -6.95 5.75
C THR A 26 15.65 -5.74 6.67
N VAL A 27 15.51 -6.00 7.96
CA VAL A 27 15.51 -4.99 9.01
C VAL A 27 16.50 -5.43 10.06
N VAL A 28 17.44 -4.56 10.42
CA VAL A 28 18.42 -4.87 11.47
C VAL A 28 17.71 -4.84 12.81
N SER A 29 17.83 -5.92 13.58
CA SER A 29 17.11 -6.05 14.85
C SER A 29 17.86 -5.43 16.02
N SER A 30 19.16 -5.19 15.90
CA SER A 30 19.97 -4.66 17.01
C SER A 30 19.84 -3.16 17.21
N ARG A 31 19.13 -2.49 16.31
CA ARG A 31 18.88 -1.04 16.44
C ARG A 31 17.58 -0.71 15.71
N ALA A 32 17.10 0.51 15.90
CA ALA A 32 15.97 0.97 15.08
C ALA A 32 16.40 1.01 13.62
N ASP A 33 15.54 0.57 12.74
CA ASP A 33 15.82 0.53 11.31
C ASP A 33 14.60 0.99 10.53
N THR A 34 14.80 1.34 9.28
CA THR A 34 13.76 1.95 8.46
C THR A 34 13.38 1.01 7.33
N ILE A 35 12.07 0.83 7.14
CA ILE A 35 11.52 0.22 5.93
C ILE A 35 11.06 1.36 5.04
N ALA A 36 11.55 1.37 3.81
CA ALA A 36 11.22 2.44 2.88
C ALA A 36 10.99 1.87 1.49
N GLY A 37 10.30 2.63 0.67
CA GLY A 37 10.03 2.25 -0.71
C GLY A 37 9.01 3.19 -1.32
N THR A 38 8.35 2.72 -2.35
CA THR A 38 7.31 3.49 -3.04
C THR A 38 6.05 2.65 -3.15
N VAL A 39 4.93 3.33 -3.25
CA VAL A 39 3.65 2.68 -3.52
C VAL A 39 2.89 3.53 -4.50
N ARG A 40 2.21 2.87 -5.43
CA ARG A 40 1.38 3.55 -6.42
C ARG A 40 0.02 2.88 -6.43
N ALA A 41 -1.00 3.69 -6.26
CA ALA A 41 -2.38 3.25 -6.33
C ALA A 41 -3.08 4.02 -7.43
N GLN A 42 -3.96 3.37 -8.16
CA GLN A 42 -4.71 4.05 -9.21
C GLN A 42 -6.12 3.50 -9.30
N ASP A 43 -7.04 4.39 -9.63
CA ASP A 43 -8.45 4.05 -9.78
C ASP A 43 -9.15 5.19 -10.49
N ALA A 44 -10.06 4.87 -11.40
CA ALA A 44 -10.77 5.87 -12.19
C ALA A 44 -11.65 6.77 -11.32
N ASP A 45 -12.12 6.27 -10.17
CA ASP A 45 -12.96 7.02 -9.25
C ASP A 45 -12.16 7.88 -8.27
N GLY A 46 -10.85 7.73 -8.27
CA GLY A 46 -9.99 8.46 -7.34
C GLY A 46 -9.70 7.67 -6.08
N ILE A 47 -8.50 7.87 -5.54
CA ILE A 47 -8.06 7.20 -4.32
C ILE A 47 -8.48 8.02 -3.12
N ASP A 48 -9.27 7.42 -2.23
CA ASP A 48 -9.69 8.05 -0.99
C ASP A 48 -8.61 7.97 0.07
N SER A 49 -8.08 6.78 0.30
CA SER A 49 -7.11 6.56 1.38
C SER A 49 -6.14 5.46 1.01
N LEU A 50 -4.94 5.56 1.56
CA LEU A 50 -3.90 4.57 1.40
C LEU A 50 -3.30 4.29 2.78
N TRP A 51 -3.21 3.01 3.14
CA TRP A 51 -2.64 2.56 4.40
C TRP A 51 -1.43 1.68 4.11
N ILE A 52 -0.33 1.93 4.80
CA ILE A 52 0.86 1.11 4.74
C ILE A 52 1.17 0.68 6.17
N THR A 53 1.22 -0.62 6.39
CA THR A 53 1.42 -1.17 7.73
C THR A 53 2.63 -2.07 7.72
N ALA A 54 3.45 -1.97 8.75
CA ALA A 54 4.59 -2.86 8.96
C ALA A 54 4.66 -3.18 10.44
N GLY A 55 4.33 -4.41 10.82
CA GLY A 55 4.21 -4.76 12.22
C GLY A 55 3.20 -3.87 12.91
N ALA A 56 3.62 -3.16 13.95
CA ALA A 56 2.75 -2.25 14.68
C ALA A 56 2.79 -0.82 14.13
N GLN A 57 3.59 -0.55 13.13
CA GLN A 57 3.74 0.79 12.56
C GLN A 57 2.76 0.97 11.42
N GLN A 58 2.24 2.18 11.27
CA GLN A 58 1.29 2.46 10.20
C GLN A 58 1.54 3.85 9.64
N TRP A 59 1.41 3.95 8.32
CA TRP A 59 1.41 5.21 7.57
C TRP A 59 0.06 5.32 6.88
N VAL A 60 -0.59 6.46 7.03
CA VAL A 60 -1.87 6.70 6.37
C VAL A 60 -1.72 7.93 5.50
N ASP A 61 -2.19 7.82 4.27
CA ASP A 61 -2.15 8.92 3.33
C ASP A 61 -3.57 9.20 2.84
N ASP A 62 -3.92 10.48 2.78
CA ASP A 62 -5.17 10.90 2.19
C ASP A 62 -4.97 10.98 0.68
N GLY A 63 -5.67 10.17 -0.05
CA GLY A 63 -5.51 10.11 -1.50
C GLY A 63 -5.94 11.35 -2.24
N GLY A 64 -6.74 12.23 -1.61
CA GLY A 64 -7.21 13.45 -2.24
C GLY A 64 -8.08 13.22 -3.46
N PHE A 65 -8.61 12.00 -3.61
CA PHE A 65 -9.39 11.57 -4.77
C PHE A 65 -8.62 11.67 -6.08
N ASN A 66 -7.28 11.61 -6.01
CA ASN A 66 -6.46 11.52 -7.20
C ASN A 66 -6.65 10.17 -7.87
N GLN A 67 -6.73 10.15 -9.18
CA GLN A 67 -6.85 8.90 -9.92
C GLN A 67 -5.57 8.08 -9.86
N VAL A 68 -4.43 8.74 -9.68
CA VAL A 68 -3.15 8.09 -9.48
C VAL A 68 -2.50 8.74 -8.27
N LEU A 69 -2.16 7.92 -7.29
CA LEU A 69 -1.45 8.35 -6.09
C LEU A 69 -0.14 7.58 -6.03
N SER A 70 0.98 8.29 -6.09
CA SER A 70 2.31 7.67 -6.03
C SER A 70 3.10 8.37 -4.95
N ILE A 71 3.51 7.62 -3.93
CA ILE A 71 4.20 8.20 -2.79
C ILE A 71 5.40 7.35 -2.40
N GLY A 72 6.39 8.01 -1.77
CA GLY A 72 7.43 7.31 -1.05
C GLY A 72 6.98 7.15 0.39
N TYR A 73 7.24 6.00 0.98
CA TYR A 73 6.89 5.75 2.37
C TYR A 73 8.13 5.41 3.19
N ARG A 74 8.00 5.59 4.49
CA ARG A 74 9.08 5.31 5.43
C ARG A 74 8.47 4.93 6.77
N LEU A 75 8.84 3.77 7.29
CA LEU A 75 8.36 3.28 8.57
C LEU A 75 9.55 2.89 9.42
N ILE A 76 9.57 3.31 10.66
CA ILE A 76 10.67 3.01 11.58
C ILE A 76 10.26 1.82 12.43
N ILE A 77 11.08 0.77 12.38
CA ILE A 77 10.88 -0.42 13.16
C ILE A 77 11.82 -0.35 14.36
N PRO A 78 11.29 -0.38 15.59
CA PRO A 78 12.14 -0.30 16.78
C PRO A 78 13.06 -1.52 16.87
N SER A 79 14.15 -1.37 17.63
CA SER A 79 15.02 -2.49 17.91
C SER A 79 14.30 -3.53 18.77
N GLY A 80 14.84 -4.74 18.77
CA GLY A 80 14.37 -5.79 19.67
C GLY A 80 13.59 -6.91 19.00
N THR A 81 13.34 -6.82 17.70
CA THR A 81 12.69 -7.92 16.99
C THR A 81 13.69 -9.09 16.91
N GLN A 82 13.21 -10.28 17.22
CA GLN A 82 14.04 -11.48 17.15
C GLN A 82 14.54 -11.70 15.74
N PRO A 83 15.84 -11.92 15.52
CA PRO A 83 16.33 -12.23 14.19
C PRO A 83 15.63 -13.47 13.61
N GLY A 84 15.32 -13.41 12.33
CA GLY A 84 14.57 -14.46 11.66
C GLY A 84 13.06 -14.24 11.66
N THR A 85 12.57 -13.29 12.44
CA THR A 85 11.14 -13.01 12.46
C THR A 85 10.70 -12.35 11.16
N GLN A 86 9.57 -12.80 10.63
CA GLN A 86 8.94 -12.14 9.50
C GLN A 86 8.04 -11.02 10.05
N ILE A 87 8.30 -9.81 9.62
CA ILE A 87 7.50 -8.64 10.01
C ILE A 87 6.47 -8.43 8.91
N PRO A 88 5.18 -8.64 9.20
CA PRO A 88 4.16 -8.53 8.16
C PRO A 88 4.01 -7.09 7.70
N MET A 89 3.83 -6.92 6.41
CA MET A 89 3.53 -5.63 5.80
C MET A 89 2.27 -5.74 4.97
N SER A 90 1.50 -4.68 4.95
CA SER A 90 0.36 -4.60 4.05
C SER A 90 0.27 -3.22 3.43
N PHE A 91 -0.24 -3.20 2.20
CA PHE A 91 -0.53 -2.00 1.44
C PHE A 91 -2.00 -2.08 1.08
N ARG A 92 -2.78 -1.11 1.53
CA ARG A 92 -4.21 -1.11 1.28
C ARG A 92 -4.63 0.22 0.71
N ALA A 93 -5.41 0.19 -0.36
CA ALA A 93 -5.96 1.39 -0.96
C ALA A 93 -7.48 1.26 -1.06
N ARG A 94 -8.17 2.37 -0.81
CA ARG A 94 -9.61 2.44 -0.94
C ARG A 94 -9.94 3.59 -1.88
N ASP A 95 -10.87 3.35 -2.81
CA ASP A 95 -11.28 4.38 -3.75
C ASP A 95 -12.50 5.16 -3.24
N ALA A 96 -12.88 6.19 -4.00
CA ALA A 96 -13.99 7.06 -3.62
C ALA A 96 -15.33 6.32 -3.65
N ALA A 97 -15.43 5.22 -4.38
CA ALA A 97 -16.66 4.42 -4.44
C ALA A 97 -16.76 3.41 -3.30
N GLY A 98 -15.71 3.28 -2.49
CA GLY A 98 -15.71 2.39 -1.33
C GLY A 98 -15.08 1.04 -1.57
N PHE A 99 -14.60 0.76 -2.77
CA PHE A 99 -13.88 -0.48 -3.05
C PHE A 99 -12.46 -0.39 -2.52
N ALA A 100 -11.91 -1.52 -2.08
CA ALA A 100 -10.56 -1.55 -1.52
C ALA A 100 -9.81 -2.76 -2.05
N VAL A 101 -8.48 -2.61 -2.08
CA VAL A 101 -7.57 -3.70 -2.41
C VAL A 101 -6.46 -3.71 -1.37
N GLN A 102 -5.96 -4.89 -1.05
CA GLN A 102 -4.86 -5.04 -0.11
C GLN A 102 -3.85 -6.03 -0.66
N ARG A 103 -2.57 -5.69 -0.49
CA ARG A 103 -1.45 -6.57 -0.82
C ARG A 103 -0.64 -6.81 0.43
N ASP A 104 -0.38 -8.07 0.73
CA ASP A 104 0.37 -8.46 1.92
C ASP A 104 1.73 -9.00 1.52
N THR A 105 2.73 -8.67 2.32
CA THR A 105 4.08 -9.17 2.16
C THR A 105 4.76 -9.15 3.53
N TYR A 106 6.08 -9.29 3.57
CA TYR A 106 6.81 -9.20 4.83
C TYR A 106 8.27 -8.84 4.55
N VAL A 107 8.92 -8.35 5.59
CA VAL A 107 10.36 -8.19 5.63
C VAL A 107 10.89 -9.07 6.76
N VAL A 108 12.19 -9.33 6.76
CA VAL A 108 12.80 -10.28 7.71
C VAL A 108 13.76 -9.53 8.61
N ALA A 109 13.65 -9.77 9.90
CA ALA A 109 14.60 -9.22 10.86
C ALA A 109 15.92 -10.00 10.78
N VAL A 110 17.02 -9.27 10.78
CA VAL A 110 18.37 -9.85 10.74
C VAL A 110 19.19 -9.30 11.90
N PRO A 111 20.26 -10.00 12.31
CA PRO A 111 21.10 -9.54 13.42
C PRO A 111 21.74 -8.18 13.18
#